data_bd0b76eb67a8350e2a811005132d9b41
#
_entry.id   bd0b76eb67a8350e2a811005132d9b41
#
_cell.length_a   1.000
_cell.length_b   1.000
_cell.length_c   1.000
_cell.angle_alpha   90.00
_cell.angle_beta   90.00
_cell.angle_gamma   90.00
#
_symmetry.space_group_name_H-M   'P 1'
#
loop_
_entity.id
_entity.type
_entity.pdbx_description
1 polymer ?
#
loop_
_entity_poly.entity_id
_entity_poly.type
_entity_poly.pdbx_seq_one_letter_code
_entity_poly.pdbx_strand_id
1 'polypeptide(L)'
;MRIQAGKRILLLLMVALTAASEALPTEGATMATLTITSPAFKTGEFIPSKFTCDGTDVNPALNISNVPPEAKSLALIMDDPDAPGGMWVHWVVWNIDPMTRDIGENSVPGGAKQGVNDFRKTPYGGPCPPSGTHRYFFKLYALDVLLDLGSGTTKGSLEKAMKGHVLAQAELMGKYRSK
;
A
#
# COMPACT_ATOMS: atom_id res chain seq x y z
N MET A 1 -25.30 93.42 29.85
CA MET A 1 -26.13 92.20 29.86
C MET A 1 -25.35 91.07 29.15
N ARG A 2 -24.74 90.12 29.91
CA ARG A 2 -23.81 89.10 29.42
C ARG A 2 -24.57 87.81 29.32
N ILE A 3 -24.63 87.26 28.12
CA ILE A 3 -25.20 85.93 27.85
C ILE A 3 -24.07 84.92 27.88
N GLN A 4 -24.14 83.97 28.81
CA GLN A 4 -23.22 82.83 28.92
C GLN A 4 -23.66 81.76 27.95
N ALA A 5 -22.78 81.40 27.05
CA ALA A 5 -22.95 80.24 26.14
C ALA A 5 -22.43 78.91 26.79
N GLY A 6 -23.33 78.01 27.11
CA GLY A 6 -23.00 76.72 27.68
C GLY A 6 -22.47 75.77 26.63
N LYS A 7 -21.25 75.25 26.81
CA LYS A 7 -20.67 74.19 25.98
C LYS A 7 -21.21 72.83 26.41
N ARG A 8 -21.98 72.20 25.52
CA ARG A 8 -22.37 70.79 25.68
C ARG A 8 -21.26 69.94 25.16
N ILE A 9 -20.62 69.20 26.05
CA ILE A 9 -19.62 68.18 25.70
C ILE A 9 -20.40 66.89 25.33
N LEU A 10 -20.33 66.47 24.03
CA LEU A 10 -20.89 65.26 23.56
C LEU A 10 -19.85 64.16 23.75
N LEU A 11 -20.08 63.25 24.70
CA LEU A 11 -19.22 62.09 24.97
C LEU A 11 -19.58 60.97 23.97
N LEU A 12 -18.75 60.81 22.96
CA LEU A 12 -18.87 59.66 22.03
C LEU A 12 -18.31 58.37 22.69
N LEU A 13 -19.20 57.44 23.02
CA LEU A 13 -18.83 56.12 23.52
C LEU A 13 -18.43 55.25 22.29
N MET A 14 -17.14 55.04 22.08
CA MET A 14 -16.64 54.06 21.12
C MET A 14 -16.79 52.67 21.74
N VAL A 15 -17.76 51.89 21.26
CA VAL A 15 -17.86 50.45 21.53
C VAL A 15 -16.91 49.72 20.58
N ALA A 16 -15.78 49.23 21.09
CA ALA A 16 -14.88 48.38 20.37
C ALA A 16 -15.46 46.97 20.31
N LEU A 17 -15.96 46.58 19.13
CA LEU A 17 -16.44 45.23 18.86
C LEU A 17 -15.20 44.32 18.59
N THR A 18 -14.72 43.61 19.59
CA THR A 18 -13.68 42.57 19.42
C THR A 18 -14.32 41.33 18.80
N ALA A 19 -14.10 41.14 17.50
CA ALA A 19 -14.42 39.90 16.85
C ALA A 19 -13.45 38.80 17.34
N ALA A 20 -13.92 37.95 18.23
CA ALA A 20 -13.22 36.73 18.59
C ALA A 20 -13.28 35.78 17.37
N SER A 21 -12.15 35.61 16.67
CA SER A 21 -11.97 34.59 15.65
C SER A 21 -11.83 33.23 16.35
N GLU A 22 -12.93 32.48 16.46
CA GLU A 22 -12.87 31.07 16.87
C GLU A 22 -12.21 30.28 15.76
N ALA A 23 -10.96 29.86 15.94
CA ALA A 23 -10.28 28.91 15.10
C ALA A 23 -10.95 27.55 15.34
N LEU A 24 -11.65 27.03 14.32
CA LEU A 24 -12.16 25.67 14.31
C LEU A 24 -10.98 24.70 14.48
N PRO A 25 -11.11 23.67 15.34
CA PRO A 25 -10.07 22.65 15.44
C PRO A 25 -9.96 21.95 14.07
N THR A 26 -8.79 22.02 13.46
CA THR A 26 -8.44 21.18 12.31
C THR A 26 -8.36 19.74 12.84
N GLU A 27 -9.42 18.98 12.66
CA GLU A 27 -9.37 17.54 12.87
C GLU A 27 -8.26 17.00 11.97
N GLY A 28 -7.16 16.58 12.58
CA GLY A 28 -6.04 15.96 11.85
C GLY A 28 -6.55 14.71 11.17
N ALA A 29 -6.80 14.78 9.86
CA ALA A 29 -7.11 13.62 9.05
C ALA A 29 -5.98 12.60 9.22
N THR A 30 -6.21 11.54 9.99
CA THR A 30 -5.32 10.38 10.03
C THR A 30 -5.28 9.83 8.61
N MET A 31 -4.15 10.03 7.91
CA MET A 31 -3.94 9.46 6.59
C MET A 31 -4.09 7.95 6.71
N ALA A 32 -5.08 7.41 6.01
CA ALA A 32 -5.33 5.98 6.03
C ALA A 32 -4.12 5.25 5.43
N THR A 33 -3.59 4.26 6.16
CA THR A 33 -2.39 3.51 5.76
C THR A 33 -2.72 2.56 4.60
N LEU A 34 -1.86 2.51 3.57
CA LEU A 34 -1.94 1.51 2.49
C LEU A 34 -2.20 0.12 3.08
N THR A 35 -3.13 -0.63 2.48
CA THR A 35 -3.44 -1.99 2.93
C THR A 35 -3.53 -2.95 1.77
N ILE A 36 -3.16 -4.21 2.05
CA ILE A 36 -3.36 -5.36 1.19
C ILE A 36 -4.00 -6.49 2.01
N THR A 37 -5.07 -7.07 1.50
CA THR A 37 -5.80 -8.18 2.13
C THR A 37 -6.19 -9.23 1.10
N SER A 38 -6.68 -10.38 1.54
CA SER A 38 -7.24 -11.41 0.66
C SER A 38 -8.61 -11.87 1.19
N PRO A 39 -9.60 -12.13 0.33
CA PRO A 39 -10.81 -12.81 0.74
C PRO A 39 -10.58 -14.30 1.03
N ALA A 40 -9.45 -14.87 0.60
CA ALA A 40 -9.14 -16.29 0.73
C ALA A 40 -8.55 -16.67 2.10
N PHE A 41 -7.85 -15.75 2.78
CA PHE A 41 -7.24 -15.95 4.09
C PHE A 41 -6.92 -14.61 4.75
N LYS A 42 -6.85 -14.58 6.08
CA LYS A 42 -6.42 -13.42 6.87
C LYS A 42 -4.93 -13.52 7.22
N THR A 43 -4.34 -12.40 7.58
CA THR A 43 -2.95 -12.36 8.07
C THR A 43 -2.74 -13.37 9.19
N GLY A 44 -1.74 -14.22 9.04
CA GLY A 44 -1.36 -15.28 9.98
C GLY A 44 -2.14 -16.59 9.82
N GLU A 45 -3.16 -16.64 8.97
CA GLU A 45 -3.90 -17.87 8.65
C GLU A 45 -3.19 -18.72 7.59
N PHE A 46 -3.67 -19.95 7.41
CA PHE A 46 -3.16 -20.82 6.36
C PHE A 46 -3.71 -20.41 5.00
N ILE A 47 -2.83 -20.35 4.00
CA ILE A 47 -3.17 -20.17 2.59
C ILE A 47 -3.87 -21.46 2.13
N PRO A 48 -5.08 -21.37 1.53
CA PRO A 48 -5.75 -22.56 0.99
C PRO A 48 -4.91 -23.30 -0.06
N SER A 49 -4.93 -24.62 -0.03
CA SER A 49 -4.11 -25.47 -0.93
C SER A 49 -4.31 -25.17 -2.42
N LYS A 50 -5.46 -24.65 -2.81
CA LYS A 50 -5.73 -24.17 -4.17
C LYS A 50 -4.65 -23.22 -4.71
N PHE A 51 -4.09 -22.37 -3.85
CA PHE A 51 -3.11 -21.34 -4.21
C PHE A 51 -1.66 -21.80 -4.03
N THR A 52 -1.42 -23.10 -3.96
CA THR A 52 -0.13 -23.71 -3.62
C THR A 52 0.20 -24.85 -4.60
N CYS A 53 1.43 -25.38 -4.54
CA CYS A 53 1.85 -26.52 -5.34
C CYS A 53 1.04 -27.80 -5.11
N ASP A 54 0.29 -27.89 -4.01
CA ASP A 54 -0.63 -29.01 -3.72
C ASP A 54 -2.02 -28.82 -4.36
N GLY A 55 -2.25 -27.74 -5.08
CA GLY A 55 -3.51 -27.40 -5.72
C GLY A 55 -3.36 -26.88 -7.15
N THR A 56 -4.14 -25.83 -7.49
CA THR A 56 -4.15 -25.24 -8.84
C THR A 56 -2.92 -24.37 -9.11
N ASP A 57 -2.19 -23.98 -8.09
CA ASP A 57 -0.98 -23.15 -8.16
C ASP A 57 -1.20 -21.77 -8.84
N VAL A 58 -2.27 -21.10 -8.48
CA VAL A 58 -2.64 -19.77 -8.97
C VAL A 58 -2.62 -18.74 -7.85
N ASN A 59 -2.40 -17.47 -8.19
CA ASN A 59 -2.44 -16.42 -7.17
C ASN A 59 -3.85 -16.27 -6.54
N PRO A 60 -3.95 -16.05 -5.24
CA PRO A 60 -5.21 -15.69 -4.61
C PRO A 60 -5.69 -14.30 -5.08
N ALA A 61 -6.99 -14.04 -4.94
CA ALA A 61 -7.50 -12.69 -5.05
C ALA A 61 -6.94 -11.82 -3.92
N LEU A 62 -6.54 -10.58 -4.26
CA LEU A 62 -5.99 -9.59 -3.33
C LEU A 62 -6.76 -8.29 -3.45
N ASN A 63 -7.12 -7.67 -2.32
CA ASN A 63 -7.76 -6.36 -2.26
C ASN A 63 -6.74 -5.31 -1.81
N ILE A 64 -6.77 -4.15 -2.45
CA ILE A 64 -5.87 -3.02 -2.21
C ILE A 64 -6.71 -1.81 -1.79
N SER A 65 -6.33 -1.13 -0.72
CA SER A 65 -6.99 0.10 -0.30
C SER A 65 -6.00 1.13 0.26
N ASN A 66 -6.48 2.38 0.36
CA ASN A 66 -5.72 3.52 0.89
C ASN A 66 -4.39 3.76 0.15
N VAL A 67 -4.38 3.61 -1.16
CA VAL A 67 -3.24 3.99 -1.99
C VAL A 67 -3.04 5.49 -1.89
N PRO A 68 -1.82 5.98 -1.58
CA PRO A 68 -1.52 7.41 -1.57
C PRO A 68 -1.91 8.07 -2.91
N PRO A 69 -2.53 9.24 -2.89
CA PRO A 69 -2.98 9.91 -4.13
C PRO A 69 -1.80 10.33 -5.03
N GLU A 70 -0.59 10.48 -4.48
CA GLU A 70 0.62 10.80 -5.22
C GLU A 70 1.24 9.59 -5.92
N ALA A 71 0.75 8.38 -5.65
CA ALA A 71 1.28 7.17 -6.27
C ALA A 71 1.05 7.18 -7.79
N LYS A 72 2.10 6.88 -8.53
CA LYS A 72 2.09 6.71 -9.99
C LYS A 72 2.05 5.25 -10.40
N SER A 73 2.49 4.34 -9.52
CA SER A 73 2.40 2.90 -9.72
C SER A 73 2.41 2.14 -8.41
N LEU A 74 2.03 0.84 -8.47
CA LEU A 74 2.25 -0.10 -7.38
C LEU A 74 3.21 -1.19 -7.84
N ALA A 75 3.91 -1.79 -6.85
CA ALA A 75 4.69 -3.01 -7.02
C ALA A 75 4.29 -4.04 -5.98
N LEU A 76 4.32 -5.32 -6.35
CA LEU A 76 3.99 -6.44 -5.48
C LEU A 76 5.11 -7.48 -5.54
N ILE A 77 5.61 -7.89 -4.39
CA ILE A 77 6.58 -8.98 -4.24
C ILE A 77 5.98 -10.02 -3.30
N MET A 78 5.98 -11.29 -3.70
CA MET A 78 5.71 -12.39 -2.79
C MET A 78 6.98 -13.17 -2.53
N ASP A 79 7.33 -13.36 -1.25
CA ASP A 79 8.51 -14.12 -0.83
C ASP A 79 8.29 -14.97 0.41
N ASP A 80 9.16 -15.97 0.59
CA ASP A 80 9.24 -16.92 1.71
C ASP A 80 10.61 -16.77 2.39
N PRO A 81 10.69 -16.19 3.60
CA PRO A 81 11.94 -16.07 4.34
C PRO A 81 12.35 -17.35 5.06
N ASP A 82 11.48 -18.35 5.15
CA ASP A 82 11.70 -19.58 5.91
C ASP A 82 12.25 -20.72 5.03
N ALA A 83 12.47 -20.47 3.73
CA ALA A 83 13.03 -21.45 2.82
C ALA A 83 14.46 -21.88 3.22
N PRO A 84 14.83 -23.18 3.13
CA PRO A 84 16.11 -23.70 3.61
C PRO A 84 17.35 -23.00 3.04
N GLY A 85 17.25 -22.49 1.80
CA GLY A 85 18.32 -21.75 1.14
C GLY A 85 18.34 -20.26 1.41
N GLY A 86 17.49 -19.76 2.31
CA GLY A 86 17.25 -18.33 2.56
C GLY A 86 15.98 -17.85 1.85
N MET A 87 15.90 -16.54 1.61
CA MET A 87 14.73 -15.93 0.95
C MET A 87 14.42 -16.60 -0.40
N TRP A 88 13.19 -17.07 -0.58
CA TRP A 88 12.70 -17.60 -1.85
C TRP A 88 11.60 -16.72 -2.43
N VAL A 89 11.76 -16.30 -3.68
CA VAL A 89 10.85 -15.36 -4.35
C VAL A 89 9.79 -16.13 -5.15
N HIS A 90 8.54 -15.85 -4.87
CA HIS A 90 7.38 -16.52 -5.46
C HIS A 90 6.73 -15.72 -6.59
N TRP A 91 6.71 -14.38 -6.47
CA TRP A 91 6.06 -13.50 -7.45
C TRP A 91 6.66 -12.09 -7.44
N VAL A 92 6.86 -11.50 -8.62
CA VAL A 92 7.41 -10.16 -8.81
C VAL A 92 6.54 -9.43 -9.82
N VAL A 93 5.87 -8.34 -9.42
CA VAL A 93 4.99 -7.54 -10.27
C VAL A 93 5.27 -6.06 -10.04
N TRP A 94 5.28 -5.26 -11.11
CA TRP A 94 5.43 -3.81 -11.00
C TRP A 94 4.62 -3.07 -12.06
N ASN A 95 4.58 -1.73 -11.95
CA ASN A 95 3.76 -0.86 -12.78
C ASN A 95 2.27 -1.25 -12.77
N ILE A 96 1.79 -1.72 -11.62
CA ILE A 96 0.36 -1.88 -11.38
C ILE A 96 -0.23 -0.48 -11.30
N ASP A 97 -1.37 -0.23 -11.98
CA ASP A 97 -2.08 1.04 -11.93
C ASP A 97 -2.46 1.38 -10.46
N PRO A 98 -2.15 2.57 -9.95
CA PRO A 98 -2.46 2.96 -8.57
C PRO A 98 -3.97 3.03 -8.29
N MET A 99 -4.81 3.05 -9.33
CA MET A 99 -6.26 2.95 -9.21
C MET A 99 -6.77 1.50 -9.02
N THR A 100 -5.90 0.49 -9.12
CA THR A 100 -6.25 -0.93 -8.89
C THR A 100 -6.73 -1.11 -7.45
N ARG A 101 -7.93 -1.67 -7.29
CA ARG A 101 -8.53 -1.98 -5.98
C ARG A 101 -8.53 -3.46 -5.67
N ASP A 102 -8.42 -4.28 -6.70
CA ASP A 102 -8.36 -5.74 -6.61
C ASP A 102 -7.45 -6.34 -7.68
N ILE A 103 -6.76 -7.39 -7.33
CA ILE A 103 -6.08 -8.31 -8.22
C ILE A 103 -6.89 -9.60 -8.18
N GLY A 104 -7.50 -9.98 -9.29
CA GLY A 104 -8.31 -11.19 -9.34
C GLY A 104 -7.50 -12.47 -9.10
N GLU A 105 -8.17 -13.53 -8.69
CA GLU A 105 -7.60 -14.88 -8.66
C GLU A 105 -7.13 -15.28 -10.06
N ASN A 106 -5.98 -15.97 -10.16
CA ASN A 106 -5.36 -16.38 -11.41
C ASN A 106 -5.25 -15.25 -12.44
N SER A 107 -4.87 -14.05 -11.98
CA SER A 107 -4.87 -12.85 -12.80
C SER A 107 -3.72 -11.91 -12.46
N VAL A 108 -3.35 -11.09 -13.43
CA VAL A 108 -2.42 -9.97 -13.27
C VAL A 108 -3.12 -8.70 -13.76
N PRO A 109 -3.02 -7.57 -13.04
CA PRO A 109 -3.62 -6.32 -13.49
C PRO A 109 -3.19 -5.91 -14.89
N GLY A 110 -4.12 -5.40 -15.69
CA GLY A 110 -3.82 -4.93 -17.04
C GLY A 110 -2.71 -3.88 -17.06
N GLY A 111 -1.75 -4.02 -17.97
CA GLY A 111 -0.59 -3.11 -18.09
C GLY A 111 0.56 -3.38 -17.10
N ALA A 112 0.33 -4.12 -16.03
CA ALA A 112 1.40 -4.50 -15.11
C ALA A 112 2.44 -5.42 -15.77
N LYS A 113 3.66 -5.36 -15.26
CA LYS A 113 4.79 -6.18 -15.71
C LYS A 113 5.10 -7.23 -14.66
N GLN A 114 5.61 -8.38 -15.10
CA GLN A 114 6.06 -9.44 -14.21
C GLN A 114 7.55 -9.74 -14.42
N GLY A 115 8.23 -9.99 -13.30
CA GLY A 115 9.64 -10.39 -13.26
C GLY A 115 9.82 -11.90 -13.07
N VAL A 116 11.08 -12.30 -13.00
CA VAL A 116 11.47 -13.70 -12.81
C VAL A 116 11.52 -14.01 -11.31
N ASN A 117 10.82 -15.06 -10.90
CA ASN A 117 10.87 -15.63 -9.56
C ASN A 117 11.98 -16.70 -9.43
N ASP A 118 12.16 -17.28 -8.25
CA ASP A 118 13.22 -18.26 -8.00
C ASP A 118 12.89 -19.66 -8.57
N PHE A 119 11.65 -19.88 -9.03
CA PHE A 119 11.32 -21.03 -9.88
C PHE A 119 11.78 -20.84 -11.34
N ARG A 120 12.46 -19.71 -11.67
CA ARG A 120 12.86 -19.30 -13.02
C ARG A 120 11.68 -19.11 -13.97
N LYS A 121 10.53 -18.69 -13.42
CA LYS A 121 9.28 -18.42 -14.15
C LYS A 121 8.85 -16.98 -13.92
N THR A 122 8.09 -16.45 -14.85
CA THR A 122 7.50 -15.11 -14.72
C THR A 122 6.18 -15.10 -13.94
N PRO A 123 5.27 -16.10 -14.09
CA PRO A 123 4.03 -16.13 -13.34
C PRO A 123 4.24 -16.40 -11.84
N TYR A 124 3.15 -16.22 -11.08
CA TYR A 124 3.06 -16.67 -9.70
C TYR A 124 3.49 -18.14 -9.56
N GLY A 125 4.26 -18.43 -8.52
CA GLY A 125 4.55 -19.78 -8.04
C GLY A 125 4.12 -19.86 -6.58
N GLY A 126 3.21 -20.78 -6.27
CA GLY A 126 2.61 -20.89 -4.94
C GLY A 126 3.54 -21.44 -3.87
N PRO A 127 3.12 -21.36 -2.60
CA PRO A 127 3.76 -22.03 -1.49
C PRO A 127 4.02 -23.51 -1.76
N CYS A 128 5.27 -23.96 -1.53
CA CYS A 128 5.69 -25.34 -1.71
C CYS A 128 6.83 -25.70 -0.73
N PRO A 129 6.61 -25.60 0.60
CA PRO A 129 7.67 -25.84 1.55
C PRO A 129 8.08 -27.31 1.53
N PRO A 130 9.38 -27.64 1.53
CA PRO A 130 9.84 -29.02 1.52
C PRO A 130 9.57 -29.75 2.84
N SER A 131 9.39 -29.01 3.93
CA SER A 131 9.01 -29.53 5.26
C SER A 131 8.55 -28.40 6.18
N GLY A 132 7.79 -28.73 7.22
CA GLY A 132 7.38 -27.75 8.22
C GLY A 132 6.34 -26.75 7.72
N THR A 133 6.21 -25.64 8.45
CA THR A 133 5.30 -24.53 8.12
C THR A 133 6.13 -23.31 7.80
N HIS A 134 5.96 -22.77 6.59
CA HIS A 134 6.62 -21.55 6.15
C HIS A 134 5.64 -20.37 6.13
N ARG A 135 6.19 -19.15 6.17
CA ARG A 135 5.47 -17.88 6.05
C ARG A 135 5.69 -17.31 4.65
N TYR A 136 4.63 -16.78 4.08
CA TYR A 136 4.61 -16.20 2.74
C TYR A 136 4.10 -14.78 2.85
N PHE A 137 4.91 -13.82 2.41
CA PHE A 137 4.64 -12.40 2.55
C PHE A 137 4.30 -11.79 1.19
N PHE A 138 3.09 -11.29 1.05
CA PHE A 138 2.68 -10.44 -0.08
C PHE A 138 2.97 -8.99 0.31
N LYS A 139 4.02 -8.41 -0.24
CA LYS A 139 4.50 -7.06 0.05
C LYS A 139 4.10 -6.11 -1.06
N LEU A 140 3.25 -5.14 -0.74
CA LEU A 140 2.76 -4.12 -1.66
C LEU A 140 3.47 -2.80 -1.39
N TYR A 141 3.92 -2.13 -2.44
CA TYR A 141 4.59 -0.84 -2.41
C TYR A 141 3.86 0.15 -3.30
N ALA A 142 3.58 1.35 -2.81
CA ALA A 142 3.11 2.47 -3.60
C ALA A 142 4.32 3.36 -3.97
N LEU A 143 4.46 3.67 -5.26
CA LEU A 143 5.63 4.36 -5.80
C LEU A 143 5.25 5.69 -6.45
N ASP A 144 6.12 6.70 -6.34
CA ASP A 144 5.96 8.01 -6.99
C ASP A 144 6.44 8.02 -8.45
N VAL A 145 6.75 6.85 -9.01
CA VAL A 145 7.34 6.69 -10.35
C VAL A 145 6.79 5.46 -11.06
N LEU A 146 6.81 5.47 -12.39
CA LEU A 146 6.76 4.26 -13.22
C LEU A 146 8.18 3.74 -13.39
N LEU A 147 8.38 2.43 -13.24
CA LEU A 147 9.69 1.80 -13.35
C LEU A 147 9.95 1.32 -14.78
N ASP A 148 11.06 1.76 -15.37
CA ASP A 148 11.54 1.27 -16.68
C ASP A 148 12.43 0.04 -16.49
N LEU A 149 11.79 -1.12 -16.38
CA LEU A 149 12.44 -2.41 -16.15
C LEU A 149 12.00 -3.44 -17.21
N GLY A 150 12.94 -4.26 -17.62
CA GLY A 150 12.71 -5.33 -18.62
C GLY A 150 12.17 -6.64 -18.03
N SER A 151 11.81 -7.58 -18.90
CA SER A 151 11.20 -8.88 -18.53
C SER A 151 12.07 -9.82 -17.68
N GLY A 152 13.39 -9.60 -17.64
CA GLY A 152 14.31 -10.37 -16.77
C GLY A 152 14.45 -9.82 -15.34
N THR A 153 13.62 -8.86 -14.94
CA THR A 153 13.69 -8.23 -13.62
C THR A 153 13.48 -9.25 -12.52
N THR A 154 14.43 -9.31 -11.59
CA THR A 154 14.34 -10.09 -10.36
C THR A 154 13.84 -9.21 -9.20
N LYS A 155 13.50 -9.81 -8.05
CA LYS A 155 13.21 -9.09 -6.81
C LYS A 155 14.29 -8.05 -6.49
N GLY A 156 15.58 -8.44 -6.51
CA GLY A 156 16.67 -7.54 -6.17
C GLY A 156 16.81 -6.36 -7.13
N SER A 157 16.55 -6.58 -8.44
CA SER A 157 16.54 -5.50 -9.44
C SER A 157 15.35 -4.55 -9.21
N LEU A 158 14.18 -5.09 -8.88
CA LEU A 158 12.99 -4.30 -8.57
C LEU A 158 13.21 -3.46 -7.29
N GLU A 159 13.68 -4.07 -6.20
CA GLU A 159 13.97 -3.38 -4.94
C GLU A 159 15.00 -2.25 -5.12
N LYS A 160 16.03 -2.49 -5.94
CA LYS A 160 17.02 -1.46 -6.29
C LYS A 160 16.38 -0.28 -7.03
N ALA A 161 15.47 -0.55 -7.97
CA ALA A 161 14.78 0.49 -8.74
C ALA A 161 13.75 1.26 -7.91
N MET A 162 13.14 0.61 -6.91
CA MET A 162 12.19 1.25 -5.98
C MET A 162 12.85 2.14 -4.94
N LYS A 163 14.18 2.02 -4.73
CA LYS A 163 14.89 2.76 -3.68
C LYS A 163 14.76 4.27 -3.84
N GLY A 164 14.19 4.93 -2.82
CA GLY A 164 13.93 6.38 -2.82
C GLY A 164 12.62 6.79 -3.48
N HIS A 165 11.83 5.83 -3.98
CA HIS A 165 10.54 6.06 -4.65
C HIS A 165 9.33 5.48 -3.91
N VAL A 166 9.54 4.85 -2.75
CA VAL A 166 8.45 4.24 -1.97
C VAL A 166 7.74 5.30 -1.14
N LEU A 167 6.46 5.54 -1.41
CA LEU A 167 5.57 6.43 -0.67
C LEU A 167 4.94 5.73 0.54
N ALA A 168 4.54 4.46 0.35
CA ALA A 168 3.92 3.64 1.37
C ALA A 168 4.15 2.16 1.07
N GLN A 169 4.05 1.33 2.12
CA GLN A 169 4.11 -0.12 2.00
C GLN A 169 3.06 -0.80 2.87
N ALA A 170 2.62 -1.98 2.44
CA ALA A 170 1.70 -2.84 3.17
C ALA A 170 2.10 -4.30 2.99
N GLU A 171 1.65 -5.15 3.89
CA GLU A 171 1.99 -6.56 3.89
C GLU A 171 0.80 -7.43 4.29
N LEU A 172 0.62 -8.55 3.59
CA LEU A 172 -0.28 -9.64 3.97
C LEU A 172 0.57 -10.90 4.13
N MET A 173 0.55 -11.53 5.30
CA MET A 173 1.30 -12.76 5.57
C MET A 173 0.34 -13.94 5.71
N GLY A 174 0.56 -14.98 4.93
CA GLY A 174 -0.08 -16.29 5.10
C GLY A 174 0.94 -17.38 5.47
N LYS A 175 0.45 -18.51 5.97
CA LYS A 175 1.26 -19.69 6.28
C LYS A 175 0.88 -20.85 5.37
N TYR A 176 1.82 -21.73 5.09
CA TYR A 176 1.52 -22.99 4.44
C TYR A 176 2.44 -24.10 4.94
N ARG A 177 1.89 -25.32 4.92
CA ARG A 177 2.62 -26.59 5.17
C ARG A 177 2.16 -27.56 4.09
N SER A 178 3.11 -28.10 3.31
CA SER A 178 2.82 -29.16 2.37
C SER A 178 2.31 -30.42 3.08
N LYS A 179 1.49 -31.18 2.39
CA LYS A 179 0.93 -32.45 2.87
C LYS A 179 1.97 -33.56 2.95
#